data_fcf2a3604e46d9844ffc3c6837e501b5
#
_entry.id   fcf2a3604e46d9844ffc3c6837e501b5
#
_cell.length_a   1.000
_cell.length_b   1.000
_cell.length_c   1.000
_cell.angle_alpha   90.00
_cell.angle_beta   90.00
_cell.angle_gamma   90.00
#
_symmetry.space_group_name_H-M   'P 1'
#
loop_
_entity.id
_entity.type
_entity.pdbx_description
1 polymer ?
#
loop_
_entity_poly.entity_id
_entity_poly.type
_entity_poly.pdbx_seq_one_letter_code
_entity_poly.pdbx_strand_id
1 'polypeptide(L)'
;MSYGWDEVSYHRIACCAVVTDKAYGKQFFMMVTHMPLADMARSEAAKVIIEREQMYNTLGMPSVLVGDMNATQDDAASATFRTHWEDAYQATDPAFVDGPVGTFNGHKTSTDLSVSTARIDYIYTRGQLSLKTYKVDNSIYEGIYPSDHCPVTIQVDFDYDAPEAPEIEGSGTASDPWKISSPADWNAVAESINSGAADAVYLSTACYELSADIDFEGQSAVPVSFETGSLVYFGGVFDGKGHTIRNVKTTASGESFGLFGGNEGTIKDLAVENLALSTAFKTCLLYTSDAA
;
A
#
# COMPACT_ATOMS: atom_id res chain seq x y z
N MET A 1 -6.78 -16.37 8.25
CA MET A 1 -7.53 -17.55 8.73
C MET A 1 -7.65 -17.41 10.23
N SER A 2 -8.89 -17.42 10.77
CA SER A 2 -9.07 -17.55 12.20
C SER A 2 -8.74 -18.99 12.58
N TYR A 3 -7.90 -19.19 13.57
CA TYR A 3 -7.42 -20.51 13.98
C TYR A 3 -8.40 -21.23 14.94
N GLY A 4 -9.71 -20.90 14.88
CA GLY A 4 -10.69 -21.59 15.71
C GLY A 4 -10.50 -21.35 17.21
N TRP A 5 -10.19 -20.11 17.60
CA TRP A 5 -10.03 -19.74 19.02
C TRP A 5 -11.34 -19.77 19.82
N ASP A 6 -12.47 -19.95 19.14
CA ASP A 6 -13.74 -20.27 19.77
C ASP A 6 -14.56 -21.26 18.93
N GLU A 7 -15.39 -22.06 19.59
CA GLU A 7 -16.16 -23.15 18.98
C GLU A 7 -17.36 -22.67 18.14
N VAL A 8 -17.66 -21.38 18.09
CA VAL A 8 -18.89 -20.80 17.54
C VAL A 8 -18.65 -19.71 16.51
N SER A 9 -17.40 -19.36 16.21
CA SER A 9 -17.13 -18.21 15.35
C SER A 9 -17.11 -18.55 13.87
N TYR A 10 -17.71 -17.67 13.08
CA TYR A 10 -17.50 -17.64 11.64
C TYR A 10 -16.03 -17.32 11.36
N HIS A 11 -15.48 -17.93 10.30
CA HIS A 11 -14.17 -17.54 9.81
C HIS A 11 -14.15 -16.06 9.43
N ARG A 12 -13.23 -15.31 10.00
CA ARG A 12 -13.02 -13.90 9.68
C ARG A 12 -11.76 -13.75 8.84
N ILE A 13 -11.76 -12.74 8.01
CA ILE A 13 -10.62 -12.41 7.13
C ILE A 13 -10.23 -10.95 7.33
N ALA A 14 -8.96 -10.66 7.06
CA ALA A 14 -8.48 -9.32 6.82
C ALA A 14 -7.94 -9.27 5.38
N CYS A 15 -8.39 -8.28 4.62
CA CYS A 15 -7.86 -7.99 3.29
C CYS A 15 -6.94 -6.79 3.37
N CYS A 16 -5.88 -6.78 2.56
CA CYS A 16 -5.00 -5.62 2.47
C CYS A 16 -4.67 -5.32 1.00
N ALA A 17 -4.34 -4.07 0.73
CA ALA A 17 -3.92 -3.59 -0.57
C ALA A 17 -3.11 -2.30 -0.42
N VAL A 18 -2.22 -2.03 -1.37
CA VAL A 18 -1.70 -0.69 -1.61
C VAL A 18 -2.72 0.08 -2.44
N VAL A 19 -3.09 1.24 -1.98
CA VAL A 19 -4.06 2.13 -2.64
C VAL A 19 -3.34 3.38 -3.11
N THR A 20 -3.55 3.77 -4.36
CA THR A 20 -2.98 4.99 -4.94
C THR A 20 -4.07 6.04 -5.12
N ASP A 21 -3.87 7.22 -4.55
CA ASP A 21 -4.69 8.39 -4.84
C ASP A 21 -4.44 8.86 -6.27
N LYS A 22 -5.49 8.85 -7.08
CA LYS A 22 -5.39 9.22 -8.50
C LYS A 22 -5.10 10.70 -8.74
N ALA A 23 -5.39 11.57 -7.78
CA ALA A 23 -5.21 13.01 -7.95
C ALA A 23 -3.75 13.43 -7.73
N TYR A 24 -3.08 12.79 -6.77
CA TYR A 24 -1.74 13.19 -6.33
C TYR A 24 -0.70 12.07 -6.43
N GLY A 25 -1.11 10.86 -6.85
CA GLY A 25 -0.22 9.71 -6.96
C GLY A 25 0.26 9.14 -5.61
N LYS A 26 -0.21 9.67 -4.49
CA LYS A 26 0.20 9.24 -3.16
C LYS A 26 -0.35 7.86 -2.83
N GLN A 27 0.47 7.03 -2.23
CA GLN A 27 0.11 5.66 -1.88
C GLN A 27 -0.03 5.49 -0.37
N PHE A 28 -0.91 4.59 0.03
CA PHE A 28 -1.05 4.16 1.40
C PHE A 28 -1.44 2.69 1.47
N PHE A 29 -1.11 2.05 2.57
CA PHE A 29 -1.47 0.66 2.83
C PHE A 29 -2.83 0.61 3.52
N MET A 30 -3.79 -0.08 2.91
CA MET A 30 -5.14 -0.20 3.44
C MET A 30 -5.42 -1.63 3.88
N MET A 31 -6.02 -1.77 5.06
CA MET A 31 -6.54 -3.03 5.57
C MET A 31 -8.02 -2.91 5.90
N VAL A 32 -8.77 -3.96 5.63
CA VAL A 32 -10.21 -4.07 5.93
C VAL A 32 -10.47 -5.38 6.65
N THR A 33 -11.22 -5.33 7.73
CA THR A 33 -11.59 -6.54 8.48
C THR A 33 -12.99 -6.43 9.08
N HIS A 34 -13.57 -7.58 9.42
CA HIS A 34 -14.72 -7.70 10.31
C HIS A 34 -14.35 -8.70 11.41
N MET A 35 -14.16 -8.22 12.62
CA MET A 35 -13.63 -8.99 13.75
C MET A 35 -14.63 -10.01 14.31
N PRO A 36 -14.13 -11.06 15.01
CA PRO A 36 -14.99 -12.02 15.69
C PRO A 36 -15.77 -11.40 16.85
N LEU A 37 -16.86 -12.06 17.25
CA LEU A 37 -17.68 -11.63 18.40
C LEU A 37 -17.07 -12.01 19.76
N ALA A 38 -16.27 -13.08 19.83
CA ALA A 38 -15.70 -13.56 21.07
C ALA A 38 -14.43 -12.78 21.46
N ASP A 39 -14.33 -12.38 22.72
CA ASP A 39 -13.27 -11.50 23.24
C ASP A 39 -11.86 -12.05 23.02
N MET A 40 -11.67 -13.34 23.29
CA MET A 40 -10.37 -13.99 23.09
C MET A 40 -9.98 -13.99 21.61
N ALA A 41 -10.92 -14.37 20.74
CA ALA A 41 -10.68 -14.42 19.30
C ALA A 41 -10.37 -13.02 18.74
N ARG A 42 -11.06 -11.97 19.21
CA ARG A 42 -10.77 -10.57 18.85
C ARG A 42 -9.36 -10.16 19.26
N SER A 43 -8.99 -10.47 20.51
CA SER A 43 -7.68 -10.10 21.05
C SER A 43 -6.53 -10.75 20.28
N GLU A 44 -6.66 -12.02 19.91
CA GLU A 44 -5.65 -12.73 19.12
C GLU A 44 -5.66 -12.26 17.65
N ALA A 45 -6.84 -12.03 17.06
CA ALA A 45 -6.95 -11.51 15.71
C ALA A 45 -6.31 -10.11 15.57
N ALA A 46 -6.43 -9.25 16.59
CA ALA A 46 -5.80 -7.93 16.57
C ALA A 46 -4.27 -8.02 16.46
N LYS A 47 -3.65 -8.96 17.19
CA LYS A 47 -2.20 -9.21 17.10
C LYS A 47 -1.81 -9.69 15.70
N VAL A 48 -2.57 -10.64 15.15
CA VAL A 48 -2.32 -11.15 13.79
C VAL A 48 -2.45 -10.05 12.74
N ILE A 49 -3.42 -9.16 12.86
CA ILE A 49 -3.60 -8.04 11.92
C ILE A 49 -2.39 -7.09 11.97
N ILE A 50 -1.89 -6.76 13.15
CA ILE A 50 -0.67 -5.96 13.32
C ILE A 50 0.55 -6.66 12.69
N GLU A 51 0.74 -7.96 12.98
CA GLU A 51 1.82 -8.75 12.39
C GLU A 51 1.74 -8.76 10.84
N ARG A 52 0.54 -8.84 10.28
CA ARG A 52 0.34 -8.84 8.82
C ARG A 52 0.58 -7.46 8.23
N GLU A 53 0.18 -6.39 8.90
CA GLU A 53 0.55 -5.03 8.46
C GLU A 53 2.05 -4.88 8.39
N GLN A 54 2.77 -5.25 9.45
CA GLN A 54 4.23 -5.19 9.50
C GLN A 54 4.91 -6.08 8.44
N MET A 55 4.31 -7.24 8.14
CA MET A 55 4.83 -8.17 7.14
C MET A 55 4.65 -7.66 5.71
N TYR A 56 3.51 -7.03 5.40
CA TYR A 56 3.16 -6.64 4.04
C TYR A 56 3.39 -5.15 3.76
N ASN A 57 3.39 -4.29 4.77
CA ASN A 57 3.76 -2.88 4.67
C ASN A 57 5.25 -2.69 4.96
N THR A 58 6.10 -3.42 4.24
CA THR A 58 7.57 -3.45 4.45
C THR A 58 8.21 -2.07 4.29
N LEU A 59 7.54 -1.17 3.60
CA LEU A 59 8.04 0.16 3.23
C LEU A 59 7.58 1.25 4.22
N GLY A 60 6.81 0.84 5.25
CA GLY A 60 6.34 1.76 6.26
C GLY A 60 5.42 2.87 5.71
N MET A 61 4.71 2.59 4.60
CA MET A 61 3.71 3.53 4.07
C MET A 61 2.72 3.92 5.15
N PRO A 62 2.14 5.13 5.07
CA PRO A 62 0.98 5.44 5.87
C PRO A 62 -0.06 4.33 5.74
N SER A 63 -0.60 3.86 6.86
CA SER A 63 -1.55 2.75 6.83
C SER A 63 -2.88 3.10 7.47
N VAL A 64 -3.95 2.53 6.92
CA VAL A 64 -5.33 2.72 7.35
C VAL A 64 -5.98 1.35 7.54
N LEU A 65 -6.43 1.06 8.76
CA LEU A 65 -7.23 -0.13 9.07
C LEU A 65 -8.68 0.28 9.31
N VAL A 66 -9.61 -0.33 8.59
CA VAL A 66 -11.05 -0.05 8.72
C VAL A 66 -11.86 -1.31 8.96
N GLY A 67 -12.99 -1.18 9.62
CA GLY A 67 -13.97 -2.26 9.73
C GLY A 67 -14.80 -2.26 11.00
N ASP A 68 -15.70 -3.22 11.07
CA ASP A 68 -16.41 -3.57 12.29
C ASP A 68 -15.47 -4.40 13.18
N MET A 69 -15.03 -3.78 14.27
CA MET A 69 -14.12 -4.43 15.21
C MET A 69 -14.87 -5.28 16.24
N ASN A 70 -16.21 -5.23 16.28
CA ASN A 70 -17.04 -5.88 17.31
C ASN A 70 -16.52 -5.62 18.75
N ALA A 71 -15.87 -4.53 18.95
CA ALA A 71 -15.14 -4.14 20.16
C ALA A 71 -15.44 -2.67 20.48
N THR A 72 -15.68 -2.36 21.74
CA THR A 72 -15.72 -0.98 22.20
C THR A 72 -14.31 -0.44 22.42
N GLN A 73 -14.18 0.86 22.70
CA GLN A 73 -12.87 1.47 22.97
C GLN A 73 -12.13 0.87 24.18
N ASP A 74 -12.87 0.26 25.12
CA ASP A 74 -12.34 -0.28 26.36
C ASP A 74 -11.94 -1.77 26.24
N ASP A 75 -12.23 -2.40 25.12
CA ASP A 75 -11.88 -3.79 24.83
C ASP A 75 -10.36 -3.96 24.65
N ALA A 76 -9.87 -5.15 25.03
CA ALA A 76 -8.46 -5.51 24.89
C ALA A 76 -7.97 -5.48 23.43
N ALA A 77 -8.83 -5.85 22.46
CA ALA A 77 -8.51 -5.77 21.05
C ALA A 77 -8.28 -4.33 20.59
N SER A 78 -9.16 -3.40 21.00
CA SER A 78 -9.01 -1.96 20.71
C SER A 78 -7.77 -1.37 21.37
N ALA A 79 -7.46 -1.78 22.60
CA ALA A 79 -6.23 -1.40 23.25
C ALA A 79 -4.99 -1.91 22.48
N THR A 80 -5.05 -3.15 21.95
CA THR A 80 -3.99 -3.74 21.13
C THR A 80 -3.80 -2.95 19.83
N PHE A 81 -4.87 -2.61 19.11
CA PHE A 81 -4.75 -1.80 17.90
C PHE A 81 -4.12 -0.42 18.17
N ARG A 82 -4.46 0.23 19.27
CA ARG A 82 -3.87 1.52 19.67
C ARG A 82 -2.39 1.46 20.06
N THR A 83 -1.79 0.29 20.20
CA THR A 83 -0.34 0.19 20.35
C THR A 83 0.40 0.37 19.01
N HIS A 84 -0.31 0.28 17.91
CA HIS A 84 0.26 0.31 16.56
C HIS A 84 -0.31 1.42 15.67
N TRP A 85 -1.59 1.70 15.80
CA TRP A 85 -2.31 2.77 15.07
C TRP A 85 -2.90 3.80 16.03
N GLU A 86 -3.25 4.93 15.51
CA GLU A 86 -4.09 5.92 16.17
C GLU A 86 -5.56 5.68 15.83
N ASP A 87 -6.44 5.81 16.81
CA ASP A 87 -7.89 5.80 16.60
C ASP A 87 -8.31 7.14 16.00
N ALA A 88 -8.79 7.13 14.76
CA ALA A 88 -9.11 8.35 14.03
C ALA A 88 -10.16 9.23 14.74
N TYR A 89 -11.11 8.64 15.47
CA TYR A 89 -12.04 9.41 16.29
C TYR A 89 -11.34 10.21 17.38
N GLN A 90 -10.37 9.60 18.06
CA GLN A 90 -9.65 10.24 19.17
C GLN A 90 -8.58 11.21 18.68
N ALA A 91 -8.01 10.95 17.51
CA ALA A 91 -6.95 11.76 16.93
C ALA A 91 -7.47 12.99 16.17
N THR A 92 -8.73 12.98 15.74
CA THR A 92 -9.36 14.15 15.08
C THR A 92 -9.67 15.22 16.10
N ASP A 93 -9.36 16.49 15.78
CA ASP A 93 -9.78 17.62 16.60
C ASP A 93 -11.30 17.59 16.82
N PRO A 94 -11.79 17.63 18.06
CA PRO A 94 -13.23 17.57 18.37
C PRO A 94 -14.09 18.61 17.62
N ALA A 95 -13.51 19.72 17.18
CA ALA A 95 -14.20 20.71 16.36
C ALA A 95 -14.57 20.21 14.96
N PHE A 96 -13.93 19.13 14.49
CA PHE A 96 -14.12 18.52 13.18
C PHE A 96 -14.69 17.10 13.24
N VAL A 97 -15.23 16.71 14.39
CA VAL A 97 -15.97 15.46 14.59
C VAL A 97 -17.45 15.75 14.43
N ASP A 98 -18.13 15.02 13.54
CA ASP A 98 -19.57 15.17 13.25
C ASP A 98 -20.32 13.84 13.47
N GLY A 99 -21.56 13.93 13.89
CA GLY A 99 -22.45 12.80 14.11
C GLY A 99 -22.36 12.20 15.53
N PRO A 100 -23.05 11.07 15.76
CA PRO A 100 -23.06 10.40 17.06
C PRO A 100 -21.73 9.69 17.34
N VAL A 101 -21.44 9.42 18.61
CA VAL A 101 -20.26 8.63 19.01
C VAL A 101 -20.43 7.17 18.59
N GLY A 102 -21.62 6.62 18.75
CA GLY A 102 -21.89 5.20 18.41
C GLY A 102 -22.07 5.01 16.93
N THR A 103 -21.70 3.82 16.47
CA THR A 103 -21.77 3.43 15.04
C THR A 103 -22.80 2.34 14.79
N PHE A 104 -23.34 1.73 15.82
CA PHE A 104 -24.31 0.63 15.74
C PHE A 104 -25.68 1.09 16.23
N ASN A 105 -26.72 0.93 15.41
CA ASN A 105 -28.09 1.30 15.74
C ASN A 105 -28.99 0.10 16.17
N GLY A 106 -28.47 -1.14 16.07
CA GLY A 106 -29.14 -2.32 16.58
C GLY A 106 -30.39 -2.72 15.80
N HIS A 107 -30.42 -2.55 14.49
CA HIS A 107 -31.59 -2.81 13.63
C HIS A 107 -32.84 -2.01 14.06
N LYS A 108 -32.63 -0.76 14.47
CA LYS A 108 -33.73 0.11 14.90
C LYS A 108 -34.78 0.25 13.81
N THR A 109 -36.03 0.20 14.25
CA THR A 109 -37.17 0.42 13.37
C THR A 109 -37.44 1.88 13.16
N SER A 110 -38.33 2.22 12.23
CA SER A 110 -38.77 3.58 11.97
C SER A 110 -39.33 4.35 13.20
N THR A 111 -39.65 3.64 14.27
CA THR A 111 -40.19 4.21 15.52
C THR A 111 -39.12 4.50 16.57
N ASP A 112 -37.92 3.92 16.43
CA ASP A 112 -36.78 4.20 17.30
C ASP A 112 -35.55 4.50 16.43
N LEU A 113 -35.23 5.77 16.32
CA LEU A 113 -34.13 6.28 15.52
C LEU A 113 -32.91 6.61 16.40
N SER A 114 -32.87 6.14 17.64
CA SER A 114 -31.71 6.33 18.50
C SER A 114 -30.53 5.50 18.01
N VAL A 115 -29.36 6.09 17.99
CA VAL A 115 -28.10 5.39 17.76
C VAL A 115 -27.53 4.95 19.11
N SER A 116 -27.05 3.72 19.19
CA SER A 116 -26.32 3.22 20.37
C SER A 116 -25.11 4.11 20.67
N THR A 117 -24.70 4.18 21.92
CA THR A 117 -23.41 4.80 22.28
C THR A 117 -22.23 3.90 22.00
N ALA A 118 -22.47 2.63 21.60
CA ALA A 118 -21.42 1.69 21.26
C ALA A 118 -20.80 2.04 19.91
N ARG A 119 -19.56 2.45 19.94
CA ARG A 119 -18.71 2.59 18.75
C ARG A 119 -17.97 1.28 18.56
N ILE A 120 -18.32 0.53 17.53
CA ILE A 120 -17.73 -0.76 17.19
C ILE A 120 -17.13 -0.79 15.80
N ASP A 121 -17.42 0.22 14.97
CA ASP A 121 -16.78 0.46 13.69
C ASP A 121 -15.67 1.49 13.86
N TYR A 122 -14.51 1.20 13.34
CA TYR A 122 -13.32 2.02 13.53
C TYR A 122 -12.60 2.29 12.22
N ILE A 123 -11.96 3.43 12.19
CA ILE A 123 -10.87 3.77 11.28
C ILE A 123 -9.65 4.05 12.16
N TYR A 124 -8.63 3.24 11.97
CA TYR A 124 -7.32 3.41 12.60
C TYR A 124 -6.32 3.91 11.55
N THR A 125 -5.45 4.83 11.93
CA THR A 125 -4.48 5.46 11.03
C THR A 125 -3.08 5.43 11.61
N ARG A 126 -2.07 5.34 10.75
CA ARG A 126 -0.65 5.35 11.14
C ARG A 126 0.20 5.98 10.05
N GLY A 127 1.26 6.68 10.45
CA GLY A 127 2.26 7.23 9.55
C GLY A 127 2.03 8.71 9.22
N GLN A 128 2.65 9.17 8.16
CA GLN A 128 2.63 10.59 7.75
C GLN A 128 1.30 10.95 7.07
N LEU A 129 0.30 11.19 7.89
CA LEU A 129 -1.01 11.68 7.46
C LEU A 129 -1.60 12.60 8.54
N SER A 130 -2.43 13.55 8.13
CA SER A 130 -3.19 14.40 9.05
C SER A 130 -4.69 14.23 8.85
N LEU A 131 -5.38 13.96 9.95
CA LEU A 131 -6.84 13.86 10.00
C LEU A 131 -7.46 15.24 9.93
N LYS A 132 -8.37 15.46 9.00
CA LYS A 132 -9.09 16.74 8.84
C LYS A 132 -10.49 16.66 9.40
N THR A 133 -11.21 15.59 9.14
CA THR A 133 -12.56 15.39 9.65
C THR A 133 -12.79 13.93 10.01
N TYR A 134 -13.70 13.70 10.95
CA TYR A 134 -14.28 12.40 11.27
C TYR A 134 -15.79 12.53 11.32
N LYS A 135 -16.50 11.66 10.65
CA LYS A 135 -17.96 11.70 10.62
C LYS A 135 -18.57 10.32 10.77
N VAL A 136 -19.58 10.21 11.63
CA VAL A 136 -20.51 9.09 11.66
C VAL A 136 -21.81 9.56 11.03
N ASP A 137 -22.21 8.97 9.91
CA ASP A 137 -23.42 9.36 9.20
C ASP A 137 -24.63 8.55 9.71
N ASN A 138 -25.47 9.21 10.47
CA ASN A 138 -26.72 8.66 10.99
C ASN A 138 -27.96 9.12 10.18
N SER A 139 -27.78 9.39 8.89
CA SER A 139 -28.87 9.81 8.01
C SER A 139 -29.94 8.73 7.86
N ILE A 140 -31.18 9.17 7.81
CA ILE A 140 -32.36 8.34 7.68
C ILE A 140 -32.92 8.56 6.27
N TYR A 141 -33.24 7.45 5.58
CA TYR A 141 -33.81 7.47 4.26
C TYR A 141 -35.21 6.85 4.30
N GLU A 142 -36.20 7.58 3.85
CA GLU A 142 -37.62 7.15 3.85
C GLU A 142 -38.11 6.65 5.22
N GLY A 143 -37.56 7.23 6.31
CA GLY A 143 -37.96 6.91 7.69
C GLY A 143 -37.26 5.70 8.30
N ILE A 144 -36.26 5.11 7.64
CA ILE A 144 -35.47 3.98 8.15
C ILE A 144 -33.97 4.21 8.00
N TYR A 145 -33.18 3.48 8.79
CA TYR A 145 -31.74 3.37 8.56
C TYR A 145 -31.48 2.36 7.44
N PRO A 146 -30.56 2.65 6.51
CA PRO A 146 -30.18 1.71 5.44
C PRO A 146 -29.46 0.45 5.95
N SER A 147 -28.87 0.52 7.13
CA SER A 147 -28.10 -0.54 7.79
C SER A 147 -28.28 -0.43 9.30
N ASP A 148 -28.00 -1.50 10.03
CA ASP A 148 -27.87 -1.50 11.50
C ASP A 148 -26.56 -0.85 11.97
N HIS A 149 -25.63 -0.55 11.05
CA HIS A 149 -24.44 0.25 11.27
C HIS A 149 -24.55 1.60 10.57
N CYS A 150 -23.95 2.62 11.17
CA CYS A 150 -23.77 3.93 10.57
C CYS A 150 -22.45 4.00 9.81
N PRO A 151 -22.42 4.51 8.57
CA PRO A 151 -21.19 4.74 7.85
C PRO A 151 -20.24 5.66 8.63
N VAL A 152 -18.95 5.29 8.66
CA VAL A 152 -17.88 6.10 9.25
C VAL A 152 -16.96 6.58 8.14
N THR A 153 -16.69 7.88 8.12
CA THR A 153 -15.82 8.50 7.12
C THR A 153 -14.80 9.41 7.78
N ILE A 154 -13.62 9.49 7.18
CA ILE A 154 -12.60 10.47 7.51
C ILE A 154 -12.17 11.22 6.25
N GLN A 155 -11.68 12.42 6.43
CA GLN A 155 -10.88 13.12 5.45
C GLN A 155 -9.45 13.21 5.97
N VAL A 156 -8.49 12.82 5.14
CA VAL A 156 -7.06 12.85 5.48
C VAL A 156 -6.28 13.57 4.39
N ASP A 157 -5.21 14.24 4.80
CA ASP A 157 -4.12 14.61 3.91
C ASP A 157 -2.92 13.72 4.22
N PHE A 158 -2.24 13.27 3.20
CA PHE A 158 -0.98 12.57 3.36
C PHE A 158 0.14 13.61 3.42
N ASP A 159 0.82 13.67 4.57
CA ASP A 159 1.81 14.70 4.90
C ASP A 159 3.23 14.37 4.40
N TYR A 160 3.39 13.35 3.58
CA TYR A 160 4.64 13.12 2.90
C TYR A 160 4.68 13.91 1.59
N ASP A 161 5.83 14.48 1.30
CA ASP A 161 6.05 15.12 0.01
C ASP A 161 5.81 14.10 -1.09
N ALA A 162 5.12 14.52 -2.16
CA ALA A 162 5.08 13.69 -3.35
C ALA A 162 6.54 13.40 -3.74
N PRO A 163 6.87 12.15 -4.12
CA PRO A 163 8.23 11.83 -4.54
C PRO A 163 8.69 12.88 -5.55
N GLU A 164 9.93 13.32 -5.44
CA GLU A 164 10.53 14.07 -6.54
C GLU A 164 10.43 13.16 -7.75
N ALA A 165 9.50 13.49 -8.63
CA ALA A 165 9.35 12.78 -9.90
C ALA A 165 10.72 12.84 -10.58
N PRO A 166 11.21 11.74 -11.16
CA PRO A 166 12.43 11.81 -11.97
C PRO A 166 12.23 12.91 -12.99
N GLU A 167 13.30 13.71 -13.27
CA GLU A 167 13.26 14.79 -14.26
C GLU A 167 13.14 14.21 -15.70
N ILE A 168 12.12 13.39 -15.92
CA ILE A 168 11.79 12.75 -17.20
C ILE A 168 10.33 13.03 -17.54
N GLU A 169 10.01 12.94 -18.82
CA GLU A 169 8.65 13.19 -19.32
C GLU A 169 7.67 12.10 -18.83
N GLY A 170 6.46 12.51 -18.44
CA GLY A 170 5.37 11.63 -17.98
C GLY A 170 4.99 11.87 -16.53
N SER A 171 4.00 11.12 -16.06
CA SER A 171 3.50 11.16 -14.69
C SER A 171 3.53 9.80 -13.99
N GLY A 172 4.05 8.76 -14.63
CA GLY A 172 4.13 7.40 -14.10
C GLY A 172 2.81 6.66 -14.01
N THR A 173 1.74 7.20 -14.58
CA THR A 173 0.43 6.54 -14.64
C THR A 173 0.30 5.65 -15.89
N ALA A 174 -0.68 4.75 -15.90
CA ALA A 174 -0.92 3.90 -17.06
C ALA A 174 -1.33 4.68 -18.32
N SER A 175 -1.91 5.88 -18.18
CA SER A 175 -2.30 6.76 -19.30
C SER A 175 -1.18 7.73 -19.71
N ASP A 176 -0.18 7.92 -18.85
CA ASP A 176 0.94 8.82 -19.08
C ASP A 176 2.19 8.25 -18.37
N PRO A 177 2.79 7.16 -18.89
CA PRO A 177 3.97 6.53 -18.29
C PRO A 177 5.18 7.45 -18.33
N TRP A 178 6.12 7.28 -17.40
CA TRP A 178 7.41 7.93 -17.47
C TRP A 178 8.22 7.41 -18.64
N LYS A 179 8.76 8.33 -19.44
CA LYS A 179 9.48 8.03 -20.68
C LYS A 179 10.98 8.00 -20.45
N ILE A 180 11.59 6.87 -20.69
CA ILE A 180 13.03 6.66 -20.59
C ILE A 180 13.61 6.67 -21.99
N SER A 181 14.52 7.62 -22.26
CA SER A 181 15.10 7.83 -23.58
C SER A 181 16.62 7.71 -23.62
N SER A 182 17.26 7.63 -22.46
CA SER A 182 18.73 7.65 -22.36
C SER A 182 19.24 6.77 -21.21
N PRO A 183 20.55 6.41 -21.20
CA PRO A 183 21.18 5.77 -20.05
C PRO A 183 21.08 6.60 -18.76
N ALA A 184 21.09 7.92 -18.87
CA ALA A 184 20.93 8.81 -17.72
C ALA A 184 19.54 8.71 -17.11
N ASP A 185 18.49 8.71 -17.93
CA ASP A 185 17.10 8.54 -17.45
C ASP A 185 16.93 7.19 -16.76
N TRP A 186 17.48 6.11 -17.37
CA TRP A 186 17.46 4.77 -16.78
C TRP A 186 18.05 4.78 -15.38
N ASN A 187 19.29 5.31 -15.26
CA ASN A 187 20.02 5.29 -14.00
C ASN A 187 19.33 6.16 -12.95
N ALA A 188 18.80 7.34 -13.32
CA ALA A 188 18.06 8.21 -12.41
C ALA A 188 16.81 7.51 -11.84
N VAL A 189 16.05 6.83 -12.70
CA VAL A 189 14.87 6.03 -12.28
C VAL A 189 15.29 4.89 -11.35
N ALA A 190 16.32 4.12 -11.73
CA ALA A 190 16.79 3.00 -10.94
C ALA A 190 17.34 3.44 -9.57
N GLU A 191 18.11 4.53 -9.51
CA GLU A 191 18.62 5.10 -8.27
C GLU A 191 17.48 5.59 -7.37
N SER A 192 16.47 6.24 -7.92
CA SER A 192 15.29 6.68 -7.18
C SER A 192 14.51 5.50 -6.59
N ILE A 193 14.27 4.45 -7.38
CA ILE A 193 13.61 3.22 -6.88
C ILE A 193 14.46 2.54 -5.80
N ASN A 194 15.78 2.52 -5.95
CA ASN A 194 16.70 1.85 -5.03
C ASN A 194 17.00 2.68 -3.78
N SER A 195 16.60 3.94 -3.71
CA SER A 195 16.96 4.87 -2.63
C SER A 195 16.45 4.42 -1.25
N GLY A 196 15.43 3.56 -1.20
CA GLY A 196 14.78 3.16 0.04
C GLY A 196 13.99 4.30 0.71
N ALA A 197 13.87 5.45 0.06
CA ALA A 197 13.04 6.55 0.52
C ALA A 197 11.55 6.18 0.44
N ALA A 198 10.70 6.90 1.15
CA ALA A 198 9.26 6.62 1.20
C ALA A 198 8.58 6.64 -0.18
N ASP A 199 9.17 7.35 -1.12
CA ASP A 199 8.77 7.48 -2.52
C ASP A 199 9.27 6.36 -3.44
N ALA A 200 10.30 5.62 -3.04
CA ALA A 200 10.81 4.48 -3.81
C ALA A 200 9.71 3.45 -4.12
N VAL A 201 8.73 3.29 -3.25
CA VAL A 201 7.57 2.41 -3.45
C VAL A 201 6.68 2.88 -4.58
N TYR A 202 6.34 4.17 -4.58
CA TYR A 202 5.54 4.75 -5.65
C TYR A 202 6.25 4.56 -6.99
N LEU A 203 7.55 4.84 -7.03
CA LEU A 203 8.36 4.66 -8.22
C LEU A 203 8.45 3.18 -8.63
N SER A 204 8.58 2.25 -7.68
CA SER A 204 8.65 0.82 -8.00
C SER A 204 7.36 0.23 -8.56
N THR A 205 6.20 0.86 -8.31
CA THR A 205 4.89 0.41 -8.79
C THR A 205 4.32 1.24 -9.94
N ALA A 206 5.06 2.25 -10.40
CA ALA A 206 4.65 3.13 -11.48
C ALA A 206 4.74 2.49 -12.88
N CYS A 207 4.23 3.19 -13.87
CA CYS A 207 4.32 2.81 -15.28
C CYS A 207 5.48 3.54 -15.95
N TYR A 208 6.27 2.80 -16.70
CA TYR A 208 7.43 3.28 -17.48
C TYR A 208 7.33 2.80 -18.92
N GLU A 209 7.84 3.59 -19.87
CA GLU A 209 8.03 3.15 -21.24
C GLU A 209 9.37 3.62 -21.80
N LEU A 210 9.94 2.84 -22.71
CA LEU A 210 11.03 3.34 -23.54
C LEU A 210 10.45 4.22 -24.66
N SER A 211 11.03 5.38 -24.85
CA SER A 211 10.68 6.29 -25.96
C SER A 211 11.71 6.28 -27.07
N ALA A 212 12.84 5.58 -26.89
CA ALA A 212 13.91 5.39 -27.85
C ALA A 212 14.72 4.13 -27.53
N ASP A 213 15.51 3.65 -28.47
CA ASP A 213 16.56 2.68 -28.22
C ASP A 213 17.63 3.31 -27.31
N ILE A 214 18.09 2.55 -26.31
CA ILE A 214 19.11 3.01 -25.36
C ILE A 214 20.41 2.25 -25.60
N ASP A 215 21.48 2.96 -25.94
CA ASP A 215 22.83 2.42 -26.06
C ASP A 215 23.67 2.90 -24.87
N PHE A 216 24.08 1.97 -24.02
CA PHE A 216 24.96 2.26 -22.89
C PHE A 216 26.44 2.42 -23.28
N GLU A 217 26.80 2.15 -24.54
CA GLU A 217 28.20 2.29 -25.03
C GLU A 217 29.21 1.51 -24.16
N GLY A 218 28.78 0.41 -23.55
CA GLY A 218 29.60 -0.37 -22.62
C GLY A 218 29.73 0.22 -21.22
N GLN A 219 28.92 1.21 -20.88
CA GLN A 219 28.81 1.77 -19.52
C GLN A 219 27.91 0.88 -18.62
N SER A 220 27.96 1.15 -17.33
CA SER A 220 27.17 0.41 -16.37
C SER A 220 25.77 0.99 -16.24
N ALA A 221 24.76 0.13 -16.25
CA ALA A 221 23.43 0.45 -15.79
C ALA A 221 23.27 0.14 -14.29
N VAL A 222 22.56 0.99 -13.58
CA VAL A 222 22.06 0.70 -12.25
C VAL A 222 20.89 -0.29 -12.40
N PRO A 223 20.92 -1.46 -11.77
CA PRO A 223 19.78 -2.37 -11.79
C PRO A 223 18.58 -1.75 -11.07
N VAL A 224 17.38 -1.91 -11.63
CA VAL A 224 16.14 -1.54 -10.98
C VAL A 224 15.82 -2.55 -9.89
N SER A 225 15.41 -2.10 -8.72
CA SER A 225 15.07 -2.96 -7.56
C SER A 225 16.26 -3.80 -7.08
N PHE A 226 17.34 -3.12 -6.80
CA PHE A 226 18.57 -3.71 -6.32
C PHE A 226 18.74 -3.57 -4.81
N GLU A 227 19.16 -4.66 -4.17
CA GLU A 227 19.26 -4.77 -2.72
C GLU A 227 20.36 -3.87 -2.11
N THR A 228 19.96 -2.85 -1.34
CA THR A 228 20.81 -2.17 -0.37
C THR A 228 20.19 -2.21 1.03
N GLY A 229 19.62 -3.37 1.43
CA GLY A 229 19.11 -3.60 2.80
C GLY A 229 17.58 -3.58 2.97
N SER A 230 16.82 -3.16 1.97
CA SER A 230 15.36 -3.36 1.89
C SER A 230 15.02 -3.79 0.47
N LEU A 231 14.50 -4.99 0.31
CA LEU A 231 14.05 -5.52 -0.98
C LEU A 231 12.82 -4.73 -1.45
N VAL A 232 13.03 -3.75 -2.33
CA VAL A 232 11.95 -3.14 -3.08
C VAL A 232 11.88 -3.85 -4.42
N TYR A 233 10.90 -4.74 -4.60
CA TYR A 233 10.66 -5.37 -5.90
C TYR A 233 10.00 -4.38 -6.86
N PHE A 234 10.37 -4.45 -8.15
CA PHE A 234 9.65 -3.72 -9.17
C PHE A 234 8.26 -4.36 -9.35
N GLY A 235 7.21 -3.66 -8.95
CA GLY A 235 5.81 -4.11 -9.01
C GLY A 235 4.98 -3.36 -10.07
N GLY A 236 5.59 -2.48 -10.85
CA GLY A 236 4.94 -1.64 -11.85
C GLY A 236 4.80 -2.28 -13.23
N VAL A 237 4.66 -1.44 -14.24
CA VAL A 237 4.65 -1.84 -15.64
C VAL A 237 5.81 -1.16 -16.37
N PHE A 238 6.69 -1.95 -16.97
CA PHE A 238 7.74 -1.48 -17.85
C PHE A 238 7.44 -1.93 -19.29
N ASP A 239 7.13 -0.99 -20.17
CA ASP A 239 6.82 -1.25 -21.57
C ASP A 239 8.00 -0.79 -22.45
N GLY A 240 8.72 -1.73 -23.01
CA GLY A 240 9.83 -1.44 -23.95
C GLY A 240 9.39 -0.85 -25.28
N LYS A 241 8.09 -0.87 -25.61
CA LYS A 241 7.53 -0.35 -26.87
C LYS A 241 8.23 -0.89 -28.12
N GLY A 242 8.86 -2.04 -28.02
CA GLY A 242 9.67 -2.64 -29.11
C GLY A 242 11.06 -2.03 -29.24
N HIS A 243 11.48 -1.15 -28.35
CA HIS A 243 12.81 -0.59 -28.29
C HIS A 243 13.81 -1.56 -27.66
N THR A 244 15.09 -1.29 -27.91
CA THR A 244 16.21 -2.12 -27.46
C THR A 244 17.11 -1.37 -26.48
N ILE A 245 17.49 -2.04 -25.37
CA ILE A 245 18.60 -1.63 -24.52
C ILE A 245 19.83 -2.46 -24.93
N ARG A 246 20.95 -1.80 -25.26
CA ARG A 246 22.13 -2.50 -25.76
C ARG A 246 23.45 -2.01 -25.17
N ASN A 247 24.49 -2.87 -25.33
CA ASN A 247 25.86 -2.60 -24.93
C ASN A 247 25.98 -2.20 -23.44
N VAL A 248 25.21 -2.85 -22.57
CA VAL A 248 25.08 -2.50 -21.16
C VAL A 248 25.90 -3.43 -20.28
N LYS A 249 26.53 -2.88 -19.25
CA LYS A 249 27.15 -3.63 -18.15
C LYS A 249 26.31 -3.47 -16.90
N THR A 250 26.18 -4.53 -16.12
CA THR A 250 25.68 -4.42 -14.76
C THR A 250 26.77 -4.81 -13.79
N THR A 251 26.99 -3.97 -12.78
CA THR A 251 27.88 -4.26 -11.66
C THR A 251 27.00 -4.56 -10.46
N ALA A 252 26.85 -5.82 -10.12
CA ALA A 252 26.06 -6.22 -8.98
C ALA A 252 26.91 -6.88 -7.92
N SER A 253 26.64 -6.58 -6.66
CA SER A 253 27.15 -7.29 -5.48
C SER A 253 25.95 -7.81 -4.69
N GLY A 254 25.66 -9.10 -4.72
CA GLY A 254 24.51 -9.68 -4.02
C GLY A 254 23.97 -10.92 -4.75
N GLU A 255 22.80 -11.37 -4.39
CA GLU A 255 22.17 -12.58 -4.93
C GLU A 255 21.28 -12.34 -6.18
N SER A 256 20.96 -11.07 -6.49
CA SER A 256 20.09 -10.68 -7.61
C SER A 256 20.86 -9.86 -8.66
N PHE A 257 20.71 -10.21 -9.94
CA PHE A 257 21.52 -9.64 -11.03
C PHE A 257 20.70 -9.46 -12.30
N GLY A 258 20.95 -8.40 -13.03
CA GLY A 258 20.30 -8.10 -14.29
C GLY A 258 20.00 -6.61 -14.41
N LEU A 259 19.18 -6.22 -15.38
CA LEU A 259 18.61 -4.89 -15.46
C LEU A 259 17.53 -4.65 -14.38
N PHE A 260 16.85 -5.73 -13.99
CA PHE A 260 15.92 -5.76 -12.87
C PHE A 260 16.42 -6.76 -11.85
N GLY A 261 16.69 -6.34 -10.63
CA GLY A 261 17.18 -7.18 -9.54
C GLY A 261 16.08 -8.05 -8.94
N GLY A 262 14.88 -7.50 -8.75
CA GLY A 262 13.69 -8.21 -8.34
C GLY A 262 12.45 -7.67 -9.06
N ASN A 263 11.59 -8.56 -9.57
CA ASN A 263 10.41 -8.16 -10.33
C ASN A 263 9.17 -8.96 -9.91
N GLU A 264 8.14 -8.24 -9.49
CA GLU A 264 6.78 -8.72 -9.24
C GLU A 264 5.77 -8.05 -10.18
N GLY A 265 6.24 -7.12 -11.03
CA GLY A 265 5.45 -6.37 -11.99
C GLY A 265 5.42 -7.00 -13.39
N THR A 266 5.15 -6.18 -14.37
CA THR A 266 5.09 -6.58 -15.78
C THR A 266 6.20 -5.90 -16.57
N ILE A 267 7.04 -6.68 -17.22
CA ILE A 267 8.02 -6.19 -18.20
C ILE A 267 7.62 -6.79 -19.55
N LYS A 268 7.41 -5.93 -20.54
CA LYS A 268 6.93 -6.37 -21.86
C LYS A 268 7.57 -5.57 -22.99
N ASP A 269 7.55 -6.14 -24.19
CA ASP A 269 7.97 -5.52 -25.45
C ASP A 269 9.37 -4.88 -25.38
N LEU A 270 10.30 -5.50 -24.62
CA LEU A 270 11.68 -5.05 -24.40
C LEU A 270 12.66 -6.03 -25.05
N ALA A 271 13.57 -5.52 -25.86
CA ALA A 271 14.73 -6.24 -26.33
C ALA A 271 15.99 -5.80 -25.56
N VAL A 272 16.88 -6.77 -25.25
CA VAL A 272 18.17 -6.50 -24.61
C VAL A 272 19.28 -7.18 -25.42
N GLU A 273 20.29 -6.40 -25.82
CA GLU A 273 21.41 -6.89 -26.64
C GLU A 273 22.74 -6.58 -25.96
N ASN A 274 23.71 -7.48 -26.11
CA ASN A 274 25.07 -7.29 -25.59
C ASN A 274 25.11 -6.90 -24.10
N LEU A 275 24.37 -7.62 -23.26
CA LEU A 275 24.41 -7.45 -21.81
C LEU A 275 25.66 -8.17 -21.24
N ALA A 276 26.55 -7.42 -20.63
CA ALA A 276 27.71 -7.93 -19.90
C ALA A 276 27.43 -7.96 -18.40
N LEU A 277 27.39 -9.17 -17.83
CA LEU A 277 27.19 -9.39 -16.40
C LEU A 277 28.54 -9.66 -15.73
N SER A 278 28.97 -8.78 -14.86
CA SER A 278 30.21 -8.94 -14.10
C SER A 278 29.91 -9.48 -12.71
N THR A 279 29.81 -10.80 -12.57
CA THR A 279 29.59 -11.43 -11.27
C THR A 279 30.36 -12.74 -11.13
N ALA A 280 30.65 -13.14 -9.90
CA ALA A 280 31.24 -14.42 -9.55
C ALA A 280 30.21 -15.57 -9.51
N PHE A 281 28.91 -15.30 -9.76
CA PHE A 281 27.81 -16.25 -9.61
C PHE A 281 27.06 -16.47 -10.93
N LYS A 282 26.25 -17.53 -11.01
CA LYS A 282 25.35 -17.78 -12.14
C LYS A 282 24.24 -16.75 -12.13
N THR A 283 24.06 -16.05 -13.22
CA THR A 283 23.20 -14.89 -13.35
C THR A 283 21.94 -15.18 -14.14
N CYS A 284 20.82 -14.60 -13.70
CA CYS A 284 19.59 -14.51 -14.47
C CYS A 284 19.45 -13.08 -15.02
N LEU A 285 18.98 -12.93 -16.25
CA LEU A 285 18.72 -11.63 -16.87
C LEU A 285 17.59 -10.88 -16.15
N LEU A 286 16.59 -11.64 -15.72
CA LEU A 286 15.44 -11.23 -14.97
C LEU A 286 15.22 -12.24 -13.85
N TYR A 287 15.09 -11.76 -12.62
CA TYR A 287 14.61 -12.58 -11.52
C TYR A 287 13.12 -12.28 -11.32
N THR A 288 12.28 -13.30 -11.48
CA THR A 288 10.85 -13.23 -11.17
C THR A 288 10.53 -14.23 -10.09
N SER A 289 9.71 -13.88 -9.11
CA SER A 289 9.29 -14.80 -8.04
C SER A 289 8.43 -15.97 -8.53
N ASP A 290 7.95 -15.92 -9.78
CA ASP A 290 7.04 -16.90 -10.38
C ASP A 290 7.68 -17.71 -11.52
N ALA A 291 8.96 -18.04 -11.45
CA ALA A 291 9.55 -19.04 -12.32
C ALA A 291 9.19 -20.44 -11.79
N ALA A 292 7.95 -20.88 -12.03
CA ALA A 292 7.48 -22.26 -11.84
C ALA A 292 7.26 -22.93 -13.19
#